data_9fc27c402578b0a770d458ce88426886
#
_entry.id   9fc27c402578b0a770d458ce88426886
#
_cell.length_a   1.000
_cell.length_b   1.000
_cell.length_c   1.000
_cell.angle_alpha   90.00
_cell.angle_beta   90.00
_cell.angle_gamma   90.00
#
_symmetry.space_group_name_H-M   'P 1'
#
loop_
_entity.id
_entity.type
_entity.pdbx_description
1 polymer ?
#
loop_
_entity_poly.entity_id
_entity_poly.type
_entity_poly.pdbx_seq_one_letter_code
_entity_poly.pdbx_strand_id
1 'polypeptide(L)'
;MKKDILVQQLVNSFGNWVRTDCENRAGGTARMTRDLYPYTSLFSPIQINKLTVKNRLVMAPMGNCQMAEETGRPNDKMLQYFFARAEGGVGLLTTGLIPISHHIDSSVTEKGNYSYFPRIDGTRTNFMGWRDLAQGVHARGSR
;
A
#
# COMPACT_ATOMS: atom_id res chain seq x y z
N MET A 1 31.90 11.26 -18.73
CA MET A 1 31.00 12.08 -19.60
C MET A 1 29.58 11.55 -19.71
N LYS A 2 29.31 10.31 -20.11
CA LYS A 2 27.89 9.81 -20.16
C LYS A 2 27.24 9.59 -18.81
N LYS A 3 27.95 9.17 -17.77
CA LYS A 3 27.42 8.95 -16.42
C LYS A 3 26.98 10.26 -15.76
N ASP A 4 27.74 11.31 -15.93
CA ASP A 4 27.48 12.62 -15.31
C ASP A 4 26.22 13.26 -15.89
N ILE A 5 25.96 13.08 -17.18
CA ILE A 5 24.73 13.57 -17.85
C ILE A 5 23.50 12.83 -17.32
N LEU A 6 23.60 11.51 -17.11
CA LEU A 6 22.50 10.70 -16.60
C LEU A 6 22.16 11.06 -15.13
N VAL A 7 23.19 11.26 -14.32
CA VAL A 7 23.01 11.71 -12.92
C VAL A 7 22.37 13.10 -12.88
N GLN A 8 22.83 14.03 -13.73
CA GLN A 8 22.27 15.38 -13.79
C GLN A 8 20.80 15.37 -14.25
N GLN A 9 20.47 14.52 -15.23
CA GLN A 9 19.08 14.33 -15.67
C GLN A 9 18.21 13.75 -14.56
N LEU A 10 18.68 12.78 -13.79
CA LEU A 10 18.00 12.21 -12.63
C LEU A 10 17.77 13.26 -11.54
N VAL A 11 18.79 14.04 -11.19
CA VAL A 11 18.68 15.12 -10.19
C VAL A 11 17.67 16.18 -10.62
N ASN A 12 17.72 16.59 -11.88
CA ASN A 12 16.78 17.58 -12.43
C ASN A 12 15.34 17.04 -12.45
N SER A 13 15.17 15.76 -12.83
CA SER A 13 13.86 15.09 -12.82
C SER A 13 13.29 15.00 -11.42
N PHE A 14 14.13 14.67 -10.43
CA PHE A 14 13.72 14.60 -9.02
C PHE A 14 13.35 15.98 -8.45
N GLY A 15 14.13 17.01 -8.74
CA GLY A 15 13.84 18.38 -8.32
C GLY A 15 12.53 18.90 -8.92
N ASN A 16 12.28 18.61 -10.17
CA ASN A 16 11.04 18.97 -10.84
C ASN A 16 9.84 18.19 -10.27
N TRP A 17 10.02 16.91 -9.95
CA TRP A 17 9.00 16.09 -9.32
C TRP A 17 8.60 16.65 -7.94
N VAL A 18 9.56 16.96 -7.08
CA VAL A 18 9.28 17.53 -5.75
C VAL A 18 8.50 18.84 -5.85
N ARG A 19 8.90 19.74 -6.76
CA ARG A 19 8.21 21.00 -6.97
C ARG A 19 6.77 20.79 -7.44
N THR A 20 6.56 19.94 -8.43
CA THR A 20 5.24 19.67 -8.99
C THR A 20 4.32 18.94 -8.00
N ASP A 21 4.87 18.05 -7.18
CA ASP A 21 4.10 17.38 -6.12
C ASP A 21 3.62 18.38 -5.05
N CYS A 22 4.47 19.33 -4.66
CA CYS A 22 4.08 20.40 -3.75
C CYS A 22 2.98 21.30 -4.33
N GLU A 23 3.10 21.70 -5.60
CA GLU A 23 2.10 22.51 -6.30
C GLU A 23 0.76 21.77 -6.44
N ASN A 24 0.79 20.48 -6.76
CA ASN A 24 -0.40 19.66 -6.89
C ASN A 24 -1.10 19.37 -5.56
N ARG A 25 -0.35 19.22 -4.47
CA ARG A 25 -0.92 19.07 -3.12
C ARG A 25 -1.66 20.32 -2.68
N ALA A 26 -1.15 21.48 -3.00
CA ALA A 26 -1.82 22.74 -2.73
C ALA A 26 -3.15 22.90 -3.51
N GLY A 27 -3.25 22.26 -4.68
CA GLY A 27 -4.45 22.29 -5.53
C GLY A 27 -5.44 21.13 -5.33
N GLY A 28 -5.16 20.19 -4.44
CA GLY A 28 -6.06 19.06 -4.10
C GLY A 28 -6.18 17.96 -5.15
N THR A 29 -5.44 18.01 -6.24
CA THR A 29 -5.42 16.96 -7.28
C THR A 29 -4.00 16.66 -7.69
N ALA A 30 -3.47 15.53 -7.28
CA ALA A 30 -2.21 15.01 -7.79
C ALA A 30 -2.35 14.68 -9.28
N ARG A 31 -2.11 15.63 -10.14
CA ARG A 31 -1.95 15.40 -11.58
C ARG A 31 -0.50 15.06 -11.85
N MET A 32 -0.23 13.83 -12.25
CA MET A 32 1.05 13.49 -12.84
C MET A 32 1.22 14.24 -14.15
N THR A 33 2.22 15.09 -14.24
CA THR A 33 2.54 15.77 -15.49
C THR A 33 3.29 14.80 -16.42
N ARG A 34 2.97 14.88 -17.70
CA ARG A 34 3.55 14.02 -18.76
C ARG A 34 5.09 14.05 -18.79
N ASP A 35 5.66 15.16 -18.36
CA ASP A 35 7.11 15.41 -18.45
C ASP A 35 7.93 14.79 -17.32
N LEU A 36 7.28 14.38 -16.22
CA LEU A 36 7.94 13.80 -15.05
C LEU A 36 8.16 12.29 -15.16
N TYR A 37 7.36 11.61 -15.98
CA TYR A 37 7.40 10.16 -16.08
C TYR A 37 7.39 9.72 -17.54
N PRO A 38 8.50 9.20 -18.04
CA PRO A 38 8.56 8.63 -19.39
C PRO A 38 7.63 7.40 -19.54
N TYR A 39 7.17 6.85 -18.42
CA TYR A 39 6.31 5.66 -18.38
C TYR A 39 4.85 6.04 -18.11
N THR A 40 4.26 6.81 -18.99
CA THR A 40 2.85 7.28 -18.88
C THR A 40 1.85 6.13 -18.70
N SER A 41 2.10 4.97 -19.32
CA SER A 41 1.24 3.80 -19.19
C SER A 41 1.22 3.22 -17.77
N LEU A 42 2.36 3.25 -17.05
CA LEU A 42 2.45 2.76 -15.67
C LEU A 42 1.63 3.61 -14.70
N PHE A 43 1.62 4.91 -14.94
CA PHE A 43 0.97 5.89 -14.07
C PHE A 43 -0.43 6.28 -14.55
N SER A 44 -0.92 5.69 -15.65
CA SER A 44 -2.29 5.89 -16.09
C SER A 44 -3.27 5.06 -15.26
N PRO A 45 -4.47 5.58 -14.98
CA PRO A 45 -5.51 4.83 -14.31
C PRO A 45 -5.87 3.54 -15.07
N ILE A 46 -6.30 2.53 -14.31
CA ILE A 46 -6.84 1.29 -14.86
C ILE A 46 -8.20 0.99 -14.24
N GLN A 47 -9.12 0.56 -15.08
CA GLN A 47 -10.44 0.08 -14.65
C GLN A 47 -10.38 -1.43 -14.44
N ILE A 48 -10.71 -1.89 -13.23
CA ILE A 48 -10.87 -3.31 -12.91
C ILE A 48 -12.32 -3.52 -12.52
N ASN A 49 -13.12 -4.06 -13.43
CA ASN A 49 -14.57 -4.14 -13.27
C ASN A 49 -15.16 -2.74 -12.93
N LYS A 50 -15.78 -2.58 -11.77
CA LYS A 50 -16.37 -1.31 -11.32
C LYS A 50 -15.39 -0.42 -10.53
N LEU A 51 -14.16 -0.89 -10.33
CA LEU A 51 -13.15 -0.21 -9.53
C LEU A 51 -12.15 0.52 -10.42
N THR A 52 -11.99 1.82 -10.22
CA THR A 52 -10.91 2.59 -10.82
C THR A 52 -9.72 2.64 -9.87
N VAL A 53 -8.57 2.18 -10.34
CA VAL A 53 -7.28 2.24 -9.65
C VAL A 53 -6.45 3.34 -10.26
N LYS A 54 -5.83 4.18 -9.43
CA LYS A 54 -5.15 5.42 -9.87
C LYS A 54 -3.95 5.22 -10.80
N ASN A 55 -3.33 4.05 -10.75
CA ASN A 55 -2.19 3.67 -11.60
C ASN A 55 -2.05 2.14 -11.66
N ARG A 56 -1.07 1.64 -12.39
CA ARG A 56 -0.82 0.21 -12.60
C ARG A 56 0.24 -0.38 -11.65
N LEU A 57 0.60 0.34 -10.61
CA LEU A 57 1.48 -0.18 -9.55
C LEU A 57 0.68 -1.02 -8.58
N VAL A 58 1.05 -2.28 -8.46
CA VAL A 58 0.39 -3.24 -7.55
C VAL A 58 1.41 -3.76 -6.56
N MET A 59 1.10 -3.66 -5.27
CA MET A 59 1.85 -4.36 -4.24
C MET A 59 1.38 -5.81 -4.16
N ALA A 60 2.28 -6.74 -4.48
CA ALA A 60 2.03 -8.17 -4.34
C ALA A 60 1.80 -8.57 -2.88
N PRO A 61 1.04 -9.64 -2.63
CA PRO A 61 0.80 -10.14 -1.28
C PRO A 61 2.10 -10.64 -0.65
N MET A 62 2.35 -10.24 0.60
CA MET A 62 3.47 -10.73 1.39
C MET A 62 2.97 -11.11 2.78
N GLY A 63 3.30 -12.33 3.22
CA GLY A 63 3.03 -12.79 4.57
C GLY A 63 3.96 -12.07 5.56
N ASN A 64 3.42 -11.12 6.29
CA ASN A 64 4.16 -10.38 7.29
C ASN A 64 3.81 -10.89 8.69
N CYS A 65 4.80 -11.49 9.35
CA CYS A 65 4.66 -11.93 10.74
C CYS A 65 4.52 -10.74 11.68
N GLN A 66 3.86 -10.94 12.82
CA GLN A 66 3.67 -9.94 13.88
C GLN A 66 2.92 -8.67 13.46
N MET A 67 2.09 -8.77 12.44
CA MET A 67 1.23 -7.67 11.98
C MET A 67 -0.20 -7.72 12.53
N ALA A 68 -0.43 -8.58 13.51
CA ALA A 68 -1.70 -8.67 14.22
C ALA A 68 -1.49 -8.71 15.73
N GLU A 69 -2.54 -8.37 16.45
CA GLU A 69 -2.67 -8.64 17.88
C GLU A 69 -2.93 -10.14 18.12
N GLU A 70 -2.83 -10.59 19.36
CA GLU A 70 -3.16 -11.98 19.74
C GLU A 70 -4.60 -12.37 19.34
N THR A 71 -5.50 -11.42 19.33
CA THR A 71 -6.88 -11.58 18.88
C THR A 71 -7.04 -11.80 17.38
N GLY A 72 -5.98 -11.56 16.60
CA GLY A 72 -6.01 -11.57 15.14
C GLY A 72 -6.42 -10.24 14.51
N ARG A 73 -6.61 -9.19 15.30
CA ARG A 73 -6.86 -7.84 14.80
C ARG A 73 -5.59 -7.30 14.13
N PRO A 74 -5.69 -6.69 12.93
CA PRO A 74 -4.60 -5.91 12.36
C PRO A 74 -4.09 -4.86 13.35
N ASN A 75 -2.79 -4.90 13.66
CA ASN A 75 -2.18 -3.97 14.61
C ASN A 75 -1.66 -2.71 13.91
N ASP A 76 -1.18 -1.73 14.71
CA ASP A 76 -0.67 -0.48 14.19
C ASP A 76 0.51 -0.65 13.23
N LYS A 77 1.35 -1.68 13.42
CA LYS A 77 2.46 -1.98 12.49
C LYS A 77 1.92 -2.32 11.11
N MET A 78 0.84 -3.11 11.04
CA MET A 78 0.19 -3.43 9.77
C MET A 78 -0.41 -2.19 9.13
N LEU A 79 -1.13 -1.37 9.90
CA LEU A 79 -1.74 -0.16 9.38
C LEU A 79 -0.66 0.78 8.80
N GLN A 80 0.37 1.09 9.56
CA GLN A 80 1.46 1.96 9.12
C GLN A 80 2.22 1.38 7.92
N TYR A 81 2.42 0.06 7.88
CA TYR A 81 3.05 -0.61 6.75
C TYR A 81 2.30 -0.38 5.44
N PHE A 82 0.98 -0.54 5.43
CA PHE A 82 0.15 -0.31 4.24
C PHE A 82 -0.04 1.18 3.94
N PHE A 83 -0.19 2.01 4.96
CA PHE A 83 -0.33 3.46 4.78
C PHE A 83 0.89 4.08 4.12
N ALA A 84 2.10 3.71 4.54
CA ALA A 84 3.33 4.21 3.93
C ALA A 84 3.44 3.84 2.44
N ARG A 85 2.96 2.66 2.04
CA ARG A 85 2.95 2.26 0.61
C ARG A 85 1.88 2.99 -0.19
N ALA A 86 0.72 3.20 0.40
CA ALA A 86 -0.34 4.01 -0.21
C ALA A 86 0.11 5.47 -0.41
N GLU A 87 0.78 6.05 0.58
CA GLU A 87 1.41 7.38 0.51
C GLU A 87 2.53 7.42 -0.54
N GLY A 88 3.30 6.33 -0.68
CA GLY A 88 4.30 6.15 -1.73
C GLY A 88 3.74 6.03 -3.14
N GLY A 89 2.42 6.07 -3.31
CA GLY A 89 1.78 6.17 -4.62
C GLY A 89 1.30 4.86 -5.24
N VAL A 90 1.43 3.72 -4.56
CA VAL A 90 0.91 2.43 -5.05
C VAL A 90 -0.60 2.53 -5.31
N GLY A 91 -1.06 2.01 -6.46
CA GLY A 91 -2.46 2.05 -6.84
C GLY A 91 -3.32 0.99 -6.15
N LEU A 92 -2.84 -0.25 -6.14
CA LEU A 92 -3.51 -1.39 -5.55
C LEU A 92 -2.61 -2.11 -4.56
N LEU A 93 -3.12 -2.39 -3.37
CA LEU A 93 -2.41 -3.09 -2.31
C LEU A 93 -3.09 -4.42 -2.02
N THR A 94 -2.31 -5.49 -2.01
CA THR A 94 -2.82 -6.81 -1.62
C THR A 94 -2.27 -7.18 -0.24
N THR A 95 -3.16 -7.52 0.66
CA THR A 95 -2.76 -8.01 1.99
C THR A 95 -2.11 -9.39 1.87
N GLY A 96 -1.28 -9.72 2.84
CA GLY A 96 -0.56 -11.00 2.84
C GLY A 96 -1.36 -12.14 3.44
N LEU A 97 -0.64 -13.10 4.01
CA LEU A 97 -1.18 -14.31 4.56
C LEU A 97 -2.27 -14.06 5.61
N ILE A 98 -3.43 -14.69 5.40
CA ILE A 98 -4.54 -14.72 6.34
C ILE A 98 -4.89 -16.20 6.56
N PRO A 99 -4.67 -16.76 7.75
CA PRO A 99 -5.01 -18.15 8.03
C PRO A 99 -6.53 -18.32 8.07
N ILE A 100 -7.02 -19.33 7.39
CA ILE A 100 -8.45 -19.69 7.35
C ILE A 100 -8.80 -20.80 8.35
N SER A 101 -7.81 -21.52 8.85
CA SER A 101 -7.97 -22.69 9.71
C SER A 101 -7.36 -22.49 11.11
N HIS A 102 -7.40 -21.28 11.63
CA HIS A 102 -6.74 -20.89 12.88
C HIS A 102 -7.23 -21.64 14.14
N HIS A 103 -8.34 -22.37 14.07
CA HIS A 103 -8.81 -23.26 15.14
C HIS A 103 -8.49 -24.73 14.90
N ILE A 104 -8.06 -25.09 13.68
CA ILE A 104 -7.84 -26.46 13.25
C ILE A 104 -6.33 -26.74 13.08
N ASP A 105 -5.62 -25.79 12.50
CA ASP A 105 -4.18 -25.88 12.25
C ASP A 105 -3.43 -24.92 13.17
N SER A 106 -2.79 -25.47 14.17
CA SER A 106 -2.03 -24.72 15.16
C SER A 106 -0.66 -24.23 14.66
N SER A 107 -0.18 -24.76 13.53
CA SER A 107 1.18 -24.47 13.04
C SER A 107 1.47 -22.99 12.77
N VAL A 108 0.42 -22.21 12.49
CA VAL A 108 0.52 -20.78 12.16
C VAL A 108 0.01 -19.89 13.30
N THR A 109 -0.69 -20.45 14.29
CA THR A 109 -1.46 -19.70 15.28
C THR A 109 -1.21 -20.11 16.73
N GLU A 110 -0.30 -21.05 16.97
CA GLU A 110 0.00 -21.51 18.33
C GLU A 110 0.57 -20.42 19.22
N LYS A 111 0.07 -20.42 20.46
CA LYS A 111 0.60 -19.62 21.57
C LYS A 111 2.07 -19.96 21.78
N GLY A 112 2.96 -19.02 21.49
CA GLY A 112 4.41 -19.21 21.55
C GLY A 112 5.11 -19.18 20.19
N ASN A 113 4.38 -19.38 19.08
CA ASN A 113 4.91 -19.01 17.79
C ASN A 113 4.75 -17.48 17.63
N TYR A 114 5.84 -16.76 17.54
CA TYR A 114 5.91 -15.29 17.50
C TYR A 114 5.26 -14.63 16.27
N SER A 115 4.43 -15.34 15.55
CA SER A 115 3.82 -14.91 14.30
C SER A 115 2.31 -14.79 14.46
N TYR A 116 1.87 -13.67 15.00
CA TYR A 116 0.45 -13.35 14.94
C TYR A 116 0.10 -12.86 13.54
N PHE A 117 -0.76 -13.62 12.87
CA PHE A 117 -1.32 -13.23 11.58
C PHE A 117 -2.71 -12.62 11.75
N PRO A 118 -3.06 -11.63 10.92
CA PRO A 118 -4.39 -11.05 10.95
C PRO A 118 -5.44 -12.10 10.53
N ARG A 119 -6.62 -12.06 11.16
CA ARG A 119 -7.72 -13.01 10.91
C ARG A 119 -8.93 -12.30 10.33
N ILE A 120 -9.69 -13.04 9.52
CA ILE A 120 -11.03 -12.65 9.08
C ILE A 120 -12.00 -13.68 9.71
N ASP A 121 -12.48 -13.40 10.89
CA ASP A 121 -13.34 -14.30 11.68
C ASP A 121 -14.65 -13.65 12.06
N GLY A 122 -15.13 -12.67 11.56
CA GLY A 122 -16.43 -12.05 11.87
C GLY A 122 -16.56 -11.44 13.27
N THR A 123 -15.52 -11.47 14.10
CA THR A 123 -15.54 -10.75 15.37
C THR A 123 -15.54 -9.25 15.12
N ARG A 124 -16.27 -8.50 15.96
CA ARG A 124 -16.36 -7.05 15.82
C ARG A 124 -14.97 -6.39 15.87
N THR A 125 -14.09 -6.86 16.72
CA THR A 125 -12.75 -6.32 16.89
C THR A 125 -11.94 -6.45 15.61
N ASN A 126 -11.92 -7.64 14.99
CA ASN A 126 -11.20 -7.89 13.75
C ASN A 126 -11.81 -7.13 12.58
N PHE A 127 -13.14 -7.11 12.49
CA PHE A 127 -13.83 -6.32 11.48
C PHE A 127 -13.45 -4.83 11.55
N MET A 128 -13.39 -4.25 12.74
CA MET A 128 -13.00 -2.85 12.93
C MET A 128 -11.55 -2.62 12.49
N GLY A 129 -10.61 -3.52 12.83
CA GLY A 129 -9.21 -3.41 12.39
C GLY A 129 -9.06 -3.44 10.86
N TRP A 130 -9.77 -4.35 10.20
CA TRP A 130 -9.80 -4.42 8.73
C TRP A 130 -10.45 -3.19 8.08
N ARG A 131 -11.53 -2.69 8.70
CA ARG A 131 -12.17 -1.44 8.25
C ARG A 131 -11.22 -0.26 8.37
N ASP A 132 -10.52 -0.12 9.48
CA ASP A 132 -9.58 0.97 9.72
C ASP A 132 -8.42 0.92 8.70
N LEU A 133 -7.91 -0.27 8.40
CA LEU A 133 -6.92 -0.49 7.34
C LEU A 133 -7.45 -0.05 5.97
N ALA A 134 -8.63 -0.54 5.58
CA ALA A 134 -9.22 -0.22 4.28
C ALA A 134 -9.49 1.28 4.14
N GLN A 135 -10.11 1.89 5.15
CA GLN A 135 -10.39 3.33 5.14
C GLN A 135 -9.11 4.17 5.04
N GLY A 136 -8.07 3.80 5.79
CA GLY A 136 -6.80 4.51 5.76
C GLY A 136 -6.08 4.39 4.42
N VAL A 137 -6.12 3.24 3.77
CA VAL A 137 -5.59 3.02 2.42
C VAL A 137 -6.39 3.82 1.39
N HIS A 138 -7.73 3.78 1.47
CA HIS A 138 -8.61 4.51 0.55
C HIS A 138 -8.46 6.02 0.68
N ALA A 139 -8.32 6.54 1.89
CA ALA A 139 -8.08 7.97 2.15
C ALA A 139 -6.79 8.48 1.47
N ARG A 140 -5.83 7.58 1.19
CA ARG A 140 -4.58 7.87 0.47
C ARG A 140 -4.68 7.61 -1.04
N GLY A 141 -5.88 7.38 -1.55
CA GLY A 141 -6.16 7.18 -2.96
C GLY A 141 -5.73 5.82 -3.53
N SER A 142 -5.36 4.86 -2.70
CA SER A 142 -5.07 3.47 -3.09
C SER A 142 -6.31 2.57 -2.88
N ARG A 143 -6.24 1.35 -3.45
CA ARG A 143 -7.27 0.33 -3.28
C ARG A 143 -6.64 -0.96 -2.81
#